data_4d44bbdc22e3f69bd41a63e5de370d2c
#
_entry.id   4d44bbdc22e3f69bd41a63e5de370d2c
#
_cell.length_a   1.000
_cell.length_b   1.000
_cell.length_c   1.000
_cell.angle_alpha   90.00
_cell.angle_beta   90.00
_cell.angle_gamma   90.00
#
_symmetry.space_group_name_H-M   'P 1'
#
loop_
_entity.id
_entity.type
_entity.pdbx_description
1 polymer ?
#
loop_
_entity_poly.entity_id
_entity_poly.type
_entity_poly.pdbx_seq_one_letter_code
_entity_poly.pdbx_strand_id
1 'polypeptide(L)' 'MELFSVDRIEENIVILIKDCKAFNYPLDDFDFSVKEGMLLSRDSDGKFRYEKEETERVKNELFKKQNDLFLN' A
#
# COMPACT_ATOMS: atom_id res chain seq x y z
N MET A 1 2.64 14.37 5.04
CA MET A 1 2.53 12.91 5.14
C MET A 1 2.64 12.30 3.75
N GLU A 2 3.55 11.36 3.58
CA GLU A 2 3.73 10.68 2.30
C GLU A 2 2.93 9.38 2.29
N LEU A 3 2.27 9.08 1.18
CA LEU A 3 1.53 7.83 1.02
C LEU A 3 2.21 6.94 -0.01
N PHE A 4 2.33 5.67 0.35
CA PHE A 4 2.91 4.64 -0.50
C PHE A 4 1.92 3.48 -0.63
N SER A 5 1.91 2.82 -1.79
CA SER A 5 1.19 1.56 -1.94
C SER A 5 2.19 0.40 -1.98
N VAL A 6 1.82 -0.72 -1.36
CA VAL A 6 2.65 -1.93 -1.41
C VAL A 6 2.34 -2.66 -2.70
N ASP A 7 3.31 -2.68 -3.61
CA ASP A 7 3.17 -3.38 -4.88
C ASP A 7 3.34 -4.89 -4.69
N ARG A 8 4.43 -5.27 -4.06
CA ARG A 8 4.71 -6.68 -3.81
C ARG A 8 5.80 -6.81 -2.75
N ILE A 9 5.96 -8.03 -2.26
CA ILE A 9 7.03 -8.37 -1.33
C ILE A 9 7.81 -9.52 -1.95
N GLU A 10 9.11 -9.31 -2.18
CA GLU A 10 10.00 -10.33 -2.73
C GLU A 10 11.06 -10.65 -1.70
N GLU A 11 11.10 -11.91 -1.25
CA GLU A 11 12.00 -12.37 -0.20
C GLU A 11 11.81 -11.50 1.06
N ASN A 12 12.80 -10.70 1.44
CA ASN A 12 12.74 -9.81 2.59
C ASN A 12 12.71 -8.33 2.18
N ILE A 13 12.29 -8.04 0.93
CA ILE A 13 12.24 -6.69 0.41
C ILE A 13 10.79 -6.32 0.09
N VAL A 14 10.36 -5.18 0.61
CA VAL A 14 9.04 -4.61 0.32
C VAL A 14 9.19 -3.58 -0.78
N ILE A 15 8.43 -3.75 -1.86
CA ILE A 15 8.46 -2.82 -2.99
C ILE A 15 7.27 -1.90 -2.89
N LEU A 16 7.54 -0.61 -2.68
CA LEU A 16 6.53 0.44 -2.52
C LEU A 16 6.49 1.30 -3.77
N ILE A 17 5.29 1.76 -4.11
CA ILE A 17 5.07 2.67 -5.24
C ILE A 17 4.55 4.00 -4.70
N LYS A 18 5.18 5.09 -5.14
CA LYS A 18 4.73 6.45 -4.89
C LYS A 18 5.05 7.30 -6.11
N ASP A 19 4.05 8.04 -6.59
CA ASP A 19 4.20 8.92 -7.77
C ASP A 19 4.79 8.17 -8.97
N CYS A 20 4.32 6.96 -9.21
CA CYS A 20 4.76 6.09 -10.31
C CYS A 20 6.23 5.66 -10.22
N LYS A 21 6.83 5.79 -9.03
CA LYS A 21 8.21 5.35 -8.78
C LYS A 21 8.24 4.22 -7.77
N ALA A 22 9.15 3.27 -7.98
CA ALA A 22 9.32 2.14 -7.09
C ALA A 22 10.43 2.40 -6.08
N PHE A 23 10.16 2.05 -4.82
CA PHE A 23 11.11 2.17 -3.72
C PHE A 23 11.23 0.82 -3.03
N ASN A 24 12.44 0.39 -2.72
CA ASN A 24 12.69 -0.89 -2.07
C ASN A 24 13.13 -0.65 -0.63
N TYR A 25 12.46 -1.32 0.30
CA TYR A 25 12.78 -1.22 1.73
C TYR A 25 12.88 -2.63 2.32
N PRO A 26 13.83 -2.85 3.25
CA PRO A 26 13.88 -4.14 3.95
C PRO A 26 12.62 -4.38 4.75
N LEU A 27 12.17 -5.63 4.78
CA LEU A 27 10.99 -6.00 5.57
C LEU A 27 11.17 -5.67 7.05
N ASP A 28 12.40 -5.68 7.54
CA ASP A 28 12.72 -5.37 8.94
C ASP A 28 12.50 -3.88 9.31
N ASP A 29 12.36 -3.01 8.31
CA ASP A 29 12.08 -1.59 8.57
C ASP A 29 10.63 -1.35 9.04
N PHE A 30 9.79 -2.37 8.98
CA PHE A 30 8.38 -2.27 9.34
C PHE A 30 8.13 -3.01 10.66
N ASP A 31 7.42 -2.37 11.58
CA ASP A 31 7.08 -2.96 12.88
C ASP A 31 5.68 -3.59 12.89
N PHE A 32 5.13 -3.84 11.71
CA PHE A 32 3.83 -4.48 11.51
C PHE A 32 3.89 -5.40 10.29
N SER A 33 2.89 -6.27 10.16
CA SER A 33 2.79 -7.18 9.01
C SER A 33 2.44 -6.42 7.74
N VAL A 34 3.35 -6.44 6.76
CA VAL A 34 3.14 -5.78 5.48
C VAL A 34 2.59 -6.79 4.48
N LYS A 35 1.58 -6.40 3.71
CA LYS A 35 0.96 -7.24 2.68
C LYS A 35 0.74 -6.44 1.41
N GLU A 36 0.66 -7.12 0.29
CA GLU A 36 0.35 -6.50 -0.99
C GLU A 36 -0.98 -5.76 -0.94
N GLY A 37 -1.03 -4.59 -1.55
CA GLY A 37 -2.23 -3.77 -1.63
C GLY A 37 -2.46 -2.86 -0.44
N MET A 38 -1.62 -2.92 0.58
CA MET A 38 -1.72 -2.00 1.72
C MET A 38 -1.29 -0.60 1.33
N LEU A 39 -1.93 0.40 1.92
CA LEU A 39 -1.47 1.78 1.86
C LEU A 39 -0.71 2.10 3.14
N LEU A 40 0.46 2.69 2.99
CA LEU A 40 1.32 3.06 4.10
C LEU A 40 1.58 4.55 4.07
N SER A 41 1.66 5.17 5.24
CA SER A 41 2.09 6.55 5.36
C SER A 41 3.46 6.60 6.00
N ARG A 42 4.20 7.66 5.73
CA ARG A 42 5.51 7.88 6.32
C ARG A 42 5.53 9.25 6.99
N ASP A 43 5.86 9.27 8.26
CA ASP A 43 5.97 10.49 9.04
C ASP A 43 7.34 11.16 8.85
N SER A 44 7.46 12.38 9.37
CA SER A 44 8.71 13.13 9.31
C SER A 44 9.87 12.44 10.02
N ASP A 45 9.57 11.54 10.95
CA ASP A 45 10.59 10.73 11.63
C ASP A 45 11.03 9.51 10.82
N GLY A 46 10.44 9.30 9.64
CA GLY A 46 10.81 8.21 8.74
C GLY A 46 10.15 6.88 9.01
N LYS A 47 9.23 6.81 9.95
CA LYS A 47 8.53 5.56 10.26
C LYS A 47 7.31 5.37 9.38
N PHE A 48 7.12 4.14 8.92
CA PHE A 48 5.93 3.76 8.15
C PHE A 48 4.80 3.37 9.09
N ARG A 49 3.58 3.72 8.70
CA ARG A 49 2.34 3.34 9.40
C ARG A 49 1.35 2.76 8.41
N TYR A 50 0.57 1.78 8.88
CA TYR A 50 -0.46 1.18 8.06
C TYR A 50 -1.72 2.05 8.09
N GLU A 51 -2.15 2.51 6.92
CA GLU A 51 -3.37 3.30 6.76
C GLU A 51 -4.52 2.36 6.39
N LYS A 52 -5.10 1.72 7.40
CA LYS A 52 -6.11 0.68 7.21
C LYS A 52 -7.37 1.21 6.52
N GLU A 53 -7.87 2.36 6.97
CA GLU A 53 -9.09 2.94 6.41
C GLU A 53 -8.92 3.30 4.94
N GLU A 54 -7.80 3.92 4.60
CA GLU A 54 -7.51 4.27 3.21
C GLU A 54 -7.36 3.02 2.34
N THR A 55 -6.73 1.97 2.85
CA THR A 55 -6.58 0.72 2.12
C THR A 55 -7.94 0.11 1.81
N GLU A 56 -8.82 0.03 2.80
CA GLU A 56 -10.15 -0.55 2.63
C GLU A 56 -11.02 0.28 1.69
N ARG A 57 -10.92 1.61 1.78
CA ARG A 57 -11.69 2.50 0.91
C ARG A 57 -11.30 2.31 -0.56
N VAL A 58 -10.01 2.24 -0.85
CA VAL A 58 -9.54 2.04 -2.23
C VAL A 58 -10.01 0.69 -2.76
N LYS A 59 -9.92 -0.38 -1.96
CA LYS A 59 -10.39 -1.71 -2.35
C LYS A 59 -11.88 -1.69 -2.65
N ASN A 60 -12.68 -1.03 -1.82
CA ASN A 60 -14.12 -0.94 -2.01
C ASN A 60 -14.48 -0.18 -3.29
N GLU A 61 -13.79 0.91 -3.58
CA GLU A 61 -14.02 1.67 -4.80
C GLU A 61 -13.69 0.84 -6.05
N LEU A 62 -12.60 0.11 -6.04
CA LEU A 62 -12.23 -0.77 -7.15
C LEU A 62 -13.25 -1.88 -7.33
N PHE A 63 -13.75 -2.46 -6.25
CA PHE A 63 -14.76 -3.50 -6.29
C PHE A 63 -16.07 -2.97 -6.91
N LYS A 64 -16.51 -1.78 -6.52
CA LYS A 64 -17.70 -1.16 -7.08
C LYS A 64 -17.56 -0.90 -8.57
N LYS A 65 -16.43 -0.41 -9.00
CA LYS A 65 -16.18 -0.16 -10.42
C LYS A 65 -16.24 -1.45 -11.23
N GLN A 66 -15.67 -2.53 -10.70
CA GLN A 66 -15.72 -3.83 -11.36
C GLN A 66 -17.16 -4.36 -11.46
N ASN A 67 -17.94 -4.20 -10.39
CA ASN A 67 -19.35 -4.61 -10.40
C ASN A 67 -20.16 -3.81 -11.43
N ASP A 68 -19.93 -2.52 -11.53
CA ASP A 68 -20.62 -1.68 -12.52
C ASP A 68 -20.31 -2.14 -13.94
N LEU A 69 -19.08 -2.56 -14.20
CA LEU A 69 -18.68 -3.07 -15.51
C LEU A 69 -19.36 -4.41 -15.82
N PHE A 70 -19.58 -5.25 -14.83
CA PHE A 70 -20.22 -6.54 -15.03
C PHE A 70 -21.75 -6.44 -15.17
N LEU A 71 -22.35 -5.42 -14.60
CA LEU A 71 -23.79 -5.23 -14.66
C LEU A 71 -24.27 -4.58 -15.95
N ASN A 72 -23.37 -4.07 -16.73
CA ASN A 72 -23.66 -3.52 -18.05
C ASN A 72 -23.37 -4.55 -19.13
#